data_321db9468f92891d8c75cc7439a66038
#
_entry.id   321db9468f92891d8c75cc7439a66038
#
_cell.length_a   1.000
_cell.length_b   1.000
_cell.length_c   1.000
_cell.angle_alpha   90.00
_cell.angle_beta   90.00
_cell.angle_gamma   90.00
#
_symmetry.space_group_name_H-M   'P 1'
#
loop_
_entity.id
_entity.type
_entity.pdbx_description
1 polymer ?
#
loop_
_entity_poly.entity_id
_entity_poly.type
_entity_poly.pdbx_seq_one_letter_code
_entity_poly.pdbx_strand_id
1 'polypeptide(L)'
;SQAVARILENLRPHTVINAAAYTAVDDAEKCPEVAYKVNRDAPENLAKICEKLSIPIIHMSTDYVFDGKKSGAYLEGDPVRPLGIYGRSKEAGEAVIRDNTEKYIIFRTSWVYAAHGNNFLRTMMRLANERSELNIVEDQCGVPTCAVDIADALLLISKRITNNTLEPLWGTFHYTSRNPTTWRSFAEEIFKELQNYKMSVPLVNGIPSSQYPTPALRPLNSVLNCDKIERVFSVPRRDWKEGMREVVAQLLTN
;
A
#
# COMPACT_ATOMS: atom_id res chain seq x y z
N SER A 1 19.93 -10.70 7.67
CA SER A 1 20.63 -11.99 7.61
C SER A 1 21.97 -11.84 6.88
N GLN A 2 22.93 -12.71 7.13
CA GLN A 2 24.26 -12.68 6.49
C GLN A 2 24.18 -12.72 4.95
N ALA A 3 23.18 -13.43 4.38
CA ALA A 3 22.98 -13.51 2.94
C ALA A 3 22.65 -12.13 2.32
N VAL A 4 21.73 -11.40 2.94
CA VAL A 4 21.35 -10.05 2.47
C VAL A 4 22.54 -9.08 2.58
N ALA A 5 23.27 -9.11 3.70
CA ALA A 5 24.45 -8.27 3.87
C ALA A 5 25.47 -8.51 2.75
N ARG A 6 25.80 -9.80 2.48
CA ARG A 6 26.73 -10.17 1.42
C ARG A 6 26.29 -9.73 0.03
N ILE A 7 24.98 -9.83 -0.26
CA ILE A 7 24.43 -9.35 -1.55
C ILE A 7 24.59 -7.83 -1.67
N LEU A 8 24.23 -7.06 -0.65
CA LEU A 8 24.34 -5.60 -0.68
C LEU A 8 25.78 -5.11 -0.69
N GLU A 9 26.69 -5.79 0.03
CA GLU A 9 28.13 -5.52 -0.01
C GLU A 9 28.74 -5.72 -1.40
N ASN A 10 28.29 -6.75 -2.12
CA ASN A 10 28.77 -7.05 -3.47
C ASN A 10 28.16 -6.15 -4.54
N LEU A 11 26.84 -5.92 -4.50
CA LEU A 11 26.13 -5.15 -5.53
C LEU A 11 26.30 -3.64 -5.38
N ARG A 12 26.49 -3.14 -4.14
CA ARG A 12 26.56 -1.70 -3.83
C ARG A 12 25.47 -0.88 -4.54
N PRO A 13 24.18 -1.23 -4.39
CA PRO A 13 23.13 -0.51 -5.08
C PRO A 13 23.02 0.94 -4.57
N HIS A 14 22.53 1.85 -5.41
CA HIS A 14 22.33 3.25 -5.03
C HIS A 14 21.15 3.42 -4.03
N THR A 15 20.19 2.52 -4.02
CA THR A 15 19.03 2.54 -3.14
C THR A 15 18.51 1.12 -2.95
N VAL A 16 18.05 0.79 -1.76
CA VAL A 16 17.32 -0.44 -1.46
C VAL A 16 15.84 -0.11 -1.37
N ILE A 17 14.99 -0.80 -2.13
CA ILE A 17 13.53 -0.72 -2.02
C ILE A 17 13.04 -1.99 -1.33
N ASN A 18 12.51 -1.84 -0.12
CA ASN A 18 11.91 -2.94 0.64
C ASN A 18 10.40 -2.99 0.41
N ALA A 19 9.96 -3.81 -0.54
CA ALA A 19 8.56 -4.10 -0.81
C ALA A 19 8.09 -5.41 -0.16
N ALA A 20 8.95 -6.13 0.55
CA ALA A 20 8.59 -7.37 1.23
C ALA A 20 7.76 -7.07 2.49
N ALA A 21 6.62 -7.76 2.63
CA ALA A 21 5.76 -7.63 3.80
C ALA A 21 4.88 -8.87 3.99
N TYR A 22 4.47 -9.12 5.22
CA TYR A 22 3.35 -9.99 5.54
C TYR A 22 2.07 -9.16 5.43
N THR A 23 1.26 -9.41 4.41
CA THR A 23 0.10 -8.57 4.04
C THR A 23 -1.25 -9.25 4.26
N ALA A 24 -1.27 -10.49 4.74
CA ALA A 24 -2.49 -11.20 5.07
C ALA A 24 -3.09 -10.64 6.38
N VAL A 25 -3.89 -9.57 6.25
CA VAL A 25 -4.39 -8.75 7.36
C VAL A 25 -5.12 -9.58 8.41
N ASP A 26 -6.04 -10.45 7.98
CA ASP A 26 -6.84 -11.29 8.88
C ASP A 26 -6.02 -12.44 9.51
N ASP A 27 -5.07 -13.00 8.77
CA ASP A 27 -4.21 -14.05 9.30
C ASP A 27 -3.14 -13.51 10.25
N ALA A 28 -2.80 -12.23 10.14
CA ALA A 28 -1.89 -11.58 11.09
C ALA A 28 -2.44 -11.62 12.52
N GLU A 29 -3.77 -11.54 12.72
CA GLU A 29 -4.41 -11.66 14.03
C GLU A 29 -4.19 -13.05 14.66
N LYS A 30 -4.06 -14.09 13.82
CA LYS A 30 -3.82 -15.48 14.27
C LYS A 30 -2.33 -15.79 14.46
N CYS A 31 -1.46 -15.13 13.68
CA CYS A 31 -0.04 -15.40 13.62
C CYS A 31 0.80 -14.11 13.83
N PRO A 32 0.66 -13.41 14.97
CA PRO A 32 1.33 -12.13 15.21
C PRO A 32 2.86 -12.24 15.12
N GLU A 33 3.44 -13.32 15.61
CA GLU A 33 4.90 -13.54 15.58
C GLU A 33 5.45 -13.52 14.15
N VAL A 34 4.75 -14.16 13.20
CA VAL A 34 5.16 -14.16 11.79
C VAL A 34 5.03 -12.77 11.21
N ALA A 35 3.93 -12.06 11.50
CA ALA A 35 3.73 -10.69 11.04
C ALA A 35 4.86 -9.76 11.54
N TYR A 36 5.22 -9.79 12.81
CA TYR A 36 6.32 -8.99 13.36
C TYR A 36 7.69 -9.41 12.81
N LYS A 37 7.95 -10.71 12.66
CA LYS A 37 9.20 -11.18 12.08
C LYS A 37 9.44 -10.65 10.68
N VAL A 38 8.39 -10.60 9.85
CA VAL A 38 8.49 -10.12 8.46
C VAL A 38 8.42 -8.59 8.40
N ASN A 39 7.49 -7.96 9.16
CA ASN A 39 7.20 -6.54 9.03
C ASN A 39 8.06 -5.64 9.94
N ARG A 40 8.73 -6.18 10.97
CA ARG A 40 9.62 -5.45 11.89
C ARG A 40 11.05 -5.96 11.82
N ASP A 41 11.29 -7.25 12.14
CA ASP A 41 12.67 -7.76 12.34
C ASP A 41 13.47 -7.79 11.02
N ALA A 42 12.81 -8.10 9.90
CA ALA A 42 13.46 -8.07 8.59
C ALA A 42 13.82 -6.64 8.14
N PRO A 43 12.91 -5.63 8.23
CA PRO A 43 13.23 -4.21 8.03
C PRO A 43 14.34 -3.70 8.94
N GLU A 44 14.36 -4.07 10.23
CA GLU A 44 15.44 -3.71 11.16
C GLU A 44 16.80 -4.18 10.66
N ASN A 45 16.89 -5.46 10.27
CA ASN A 45 18.11 -6.00 9.71
C ASN A 45 18.55 -5.28 8.43
N LEU A 46 17.59 -4.94 7.54
CA LEU A 46 17.90 -4.18 6.33
C LEU A 46 18.41 -2.78 6.66
N ALA A 47 17.76 -2.07 7.58
CA ALA A 47 18.16 -0.72 7.98
C ALA A 47 19.59 -0.70 8.53
N LYS A 48 19.93 -1.63 9.43
CA LYS A 48 21.30 -1.76 9.98
C LYS A 48 22.35 -2.00 8.90
N ILE A 49 22.04 -2.84 7.90
CA ILE A 49 22.96 -3.10 6.80
C ILE A 49 23.08 -1.86 5.89
N CYS A 50 21.97 -1.23 5.56
CA CYS A 50 21.92 -0.03 4.73
C CYS A 50 22.71 1.11 5.37
N GLU A 51 22.56 1.35 6.68
CA GLU A 51 23.31 2.35 7.42
C GLU A 51 24.82 2.08 7.37
N LYS A 52 25.24 0.83 7.70
CA LYS A 52 26.65 0.41 7.62
C LYS A 52 27.28 0.64 6.25
N LEU A 53 26.48 0.47 5.18
CA LEU A 53 26.94 0.61 3.79
C LEU A 53 26.69 2.02 3.23
N SER A 54 26.06 2.91 4.00
CA SER A 54 25.62 4.26 3.59
C SER A 54 24.67 4.25 2.38
N ILE A 55 23.85 3.19 2.25
CA ILE A 55 22.87 3.02 1.17
C ILE A 55 21.50 3.47 1.66
N PRO A 56 20.81 4.40 0.96
CA PRO A 56 19.44 4.79 1.27
C PRO A 56 18.46 3.62 1.18
N ILE A 57 17.44 3.63 2.05
CA ILE A 57 16.35 2.65 2.03
C ILE A 57 14.99 3.30 1.83
N ILE A 58 14.18 2.74 0.91
CA ILE A 58 12.76 3.05 0.76
C ILE A 58 11.98 1.86 1.30
N HIS A 59 11.21 2.06 2.37
CA HIS A 59 10.42 1.00 3.01
C HIS A 59 8.93 1.21 2.75
N MET A 60 8.30 0.22 2.12
CA MET A 60 6.85 0.22 1.89
C MET A 60 6.08 0.04 3.20
N SER A 61 5.16 0.96 3.48
CA SER A 61 4.24 0.90 4.61
C SER A 61 2.78 1.04 4.17
N THR A 62 1.87 1.26 5.10
CA THR A 62 0.43 1.12 4.91
C THR A 62 -0.35 2.23 5.60
N ASP A 63 -1.55 2.51 5.10
CA ASP A 63 -2.61 3.29 5.73
C ASP A 63 -3.15 2.66 7.04
N TYR A 64 -2.99 1.34 7.23
CA TYR A 64 -3.42 0.62 8.44
C TYR A 64 -2.64 1.01 9.70
N VAL A 65 -1.66 1.89 9.62
CA VAL A 65 -1.04 2.52 10.80
C VAL A 65 -1.97 3.52 11.49
N PHE A 66 -3.06 3.94 10.85
CA PHE A 66 -4.04 4.88 11.38
C PHE A 66 -5.32 4.19 11.92
N ASP A 67 -6.01 4.86 12.85
CA ASP A 67 -7.23 4.34 13.50
C ASP A 67 -8.54 4.56 12.73
N GLY A 68 -8.48 5.31 11.62
CA GLY A 68 -9.65 5.57 10.79
C GLY A 68 -10.68 6.56 11.35
N LYS A 69 -10.37 7.27 12.45
CA LYS A 69 -11.31 8.17 13.14
C LYS A 69 -11.24 9.62 12.67
N LYS A 70 -10.19 10.00 11.94
CA LYS A 70 -10.03 11.37 11.43
C LYS A 70 -11.05 11.64 10.34
N SER A 71 -11.69 12.81 10.38
CA SER A 71 -12.44 13.35 9.25
C SER A 71 -11.44 13.96 8.24
N GLY A 72 -11.47 13.51 6.98
CA GLY A 72 -10.53 13.96 5.95
C GLY A 72 -9.24 13.14 5.89
N ALA A 73 -8.30 13.59 5.05
CA ALA A 73 -7.09 12.83 4.77
C ALA A 73 -6.07 12.89 5.93
N TYR A 74 -5.39 11.76 6.18
CA TYR A 74 -4.29 11.68 7.13
C TYR A 74 -3.02 12.32 6.56
N LEU A 75 -2.36 13.13 7.37
CA LEU A 75 -1.03 13.69 7.11
C LEU A 75 0.05 12.75 7.64
N GLU A 76 1.27 12.89 7.13
CA GLU A 76 2.41 12.07 7.57
C GLU A 76 2.76 12.25 9.04
N GLY A 77 2.49 13.45 9.60
CA GLY A 77 2.69 13.77 11.01
C GLY A 77 1.53 13.44 11.95
N ASP A 78 0.42 12.92 11.43
CA ASP A 78 -0.71 12.53 12.28
C ASP A 78 -0.33 11.35 13.20
N PRO A 79 -0.89 11.27 14.41
CA PRO A 79 -0.62 10.18 15.34
C PRO A 79 -0.99 8.82 14.75
N VAL A 80 -0.06 7.87 14.75
CA VAL A 80 -0.31 6.49 14.36
C VAL A 80 -0.98 5.73 15.50
N ARG A 81 -2.07 5.00 15.22
CA ARG A 81 -2.87 4.23 16.18
C ARG A 81 -3.46 3.00 15.50
N PRO A 82 -2.65 2.03 15.12
CA PRO A 82 -3.11 0.87 14.36
C PRO A 82 -4.11 0.03 15.16
N LEU A 83 -5.18 -0.41 14.49
CA LEU A 83 -6.27 -1.17 15.12
C LEU A 83 -5.92 -2.65 15.30
N GLY A 84 -5.27 -3.28 14.31
CA GLY A 84 -4.97 -4.71 14.27
C GLY A 84 -3.46 -5.01 14.24
N ILE A 85 -3.13 -6.29 14.31
CA ILE A 85 -1.74 -6.79 14.33
C ILE A 85 -0.97 -6.42 13.06
N TYR A 86 -1.62 -6.49 11.88
CA TYR A 86 -0.98 -6.06 10.64
C TYR A 86 -0.47 -4.62 10.73
N GLY A 87 -1.36 -3.68 11.06
CA GLY A 87 -0.99 -2.27 11.21
C GLY A 87 0.08 -2.04 12.26
N ARG A 88 -0.03 -2.71 13.43
CA ARG A 88 0.98 -2.64 14.52
C ARG A 88 2.33 -3.17 14.09
N SER A 89 2.38 -4.29 13.36
CA SER A 89 3.64 -4.86 12.88
C SER A 89 4.30 -3.97 11.81
N LYS A 90 3.51 -3.32 10.94
CA LYS A 90 4.00 -2.36 9.95
C LYS A 90 4.52 -1.07 10.62
N GLU A 91 3.80 -0.53 11.60
CA GLU A 91 4.24 0.62 12.39
C GLU A 91 5.56 0.32 13.13
N ALA A 92 5.67 -0.86 13.75
CA ALA A 92 6.91 -1.29 14.38
C ALA A 92 8.07 -1.39 13.37
N GLY A 93 7.78 -1.78 12.11
CA GLY A 93 8.73 -1.72 11.00
C GLY A 93 9.17 -0.30 10.65
N GLU A 94 8.23 0.65 10.64
CA GLU A 94 8.57 2.06 10.45
C GLU A 94 9.47 2.59 11.58
N ALA A 95 9.17 2.23 12.83
CA ALA A 95 9.94 2.64 14.00
C ALA A 95 11.39 2.15 13.90
N VAL A 96 11.61 0.85 13.64
CA VAL A 96 12.98 0.32 13.54
C VAL A 96 13.76 0.86 12.34
N ILE A 97 13.10 1.27 11.26
CA ILE A 97 13.75 1.98 10.16
C ILE A 97 14.24 3.35 10.65
N ARG A 98 13.37 4.14 11.30
CA ARG A 98 13.73 5.47 11.85
C ARG A 98 14.88 5.41 12.86
N ASP A 99 14.91 4.36 13.68
CA ASP A 99 15.88 4.21 14.75
C ASP A 99 17.26 3.75 14.26
N ASN A 100 17.35 3.11 13.08
CA ASN A 100 18.57 2.46 12.61
C ASN A 100 19.21 3.09 11.37
N THR A 101 18.61 4.09 10.73
CA THR A 101 19.23 4.80 9.60
C THR A 101 18.65 6.21 9.44
N GLU A 102 19.48 7.17 9.03
CA GLU A 102 19.04 8.52 8.72
C GLU A 102 18.57 8.69 7.27
N LYS A 103 19.07 7.83 6.36
CA LYS A 103 18.78 7.89 4.92
C LYS A 103 17.62 6.98 4.55
N TYR A 104 16.42 7.33 5.03
CA TYR A 104 15.24 6.50 4.78
C TYR A 104 14.07 7.27 4.18
N ILE A 105 13.26 6.55 3.42
CA ILE A 105 11.91 6.93 3.05
C ILE A 105 10.95 5.84 3.53
N ILE A 106 10.01 6.19 4.38
CA ILE A 106 8.84 5.38 4.69
C ILE A 106 7.74 5.80 3.70
N PHE A 107 7.32 4.86 2.86
CA PHE A 107 6.36 5.10 1.79
C PHE A 107 5.04 4.41 2.14
N ARG A 108 4.08 5.16 2.71
CA ARG A 108 2.75 4.65 3.06
C ARG A 108 1.83 4.71 1.86
N THR A 109 1.13 3.62 1.59
CA THR A 109 0.16 3.50 0.50
C THR A 109 -1.08 2.76 0.97
N SER A 110 -2.13 2.71 0.15
CA SER A 110 -3.40 2.05 0.47
C SER A 110 -3.99 1.29 -0.71
N TRP A 111 -4.81 0.28 -0.42
CA TRP A 111 -5.70 -0.42 -1.33
C TRP A 111 -5.04 -0.82 -2.66
N VAL A 112 -3.84 -1.42 -2.55
CA VAL A 112 -3.03 -1.78 -3.72
C VAL A 112 -3.73 -2.83 -4.56
N TYR A 113 -3.83 -2.58 -5.87
CA TYR A 113 -4.34 -3.53 -6.85
C TYR A 113 -3.38 -3.68 -8.03
N ALA A 114 -3.43 -4.85 -8.67
CA ALA A 114 -2.59 -5.20 -9.82
C ALA A 114 -3.22 -6.32 -10.64
N ALA A 115 -2.69 -6.56 -11.83
CA ALA A 115 -3.02 -7.73 -12.64
C ALA A 115 -2.51 -9.05 -12.04
N HIS A 116 -1.64 -8.99 -11.02
CA HIS A 116 -1.01 -10.15 -10.39
C HIS A 116 -1.36 -10.25 -8.90
N GLY A 117 -1.15 -11.44 -8.32
CA GLY A 117 -1.37 -11.69 -6.90
C GLY A 117 -2.85 -11.61 -6.49
N ASN A 118 -3.10 -11.68 -5.19
CA ASN A 118 -4.45 -11.57 -4.63
C ASN A 118 -4.74 -10.11 -4.29
N ASN A 119 -5.81 -9.55 -4.84
CA ASN A 119 -6.26 -8.19 -4.55
C ASN A 119 -7.76 -8.07 -4.83
N PHE A 120 -8.35 -6.96 -4.36
CA PHE A 120 -9.78 -6.71 -4.45
C PHE A 120 -10.30 -6.71 -5.90
N LEU A 121 -9.60 -6.04 -6.84
CA LEU A 121 -10.00 -5.97 -8.24
C LEU A 121 -10.13 -7.39 -8.85
N ARG A 122 -9.12 -8.23 -8.71
CA ARG A 122 -9.16 -9.60 -9.21
C ARG A 122 -10.23 -10.44 -8.53
N THR A 123 -10.48 -10.21 -7.24
CA THR A 123 -11.57 -10.87 -6.51
C THR A 123 -12.92 -10.48 -7.08
N MET A 124 -13.16 -9.20 -7.37
CA MET A 124 -14.41 -8.74 -8.00
C MET A 124 -14.59 -9.33 -9.40
N MET A 125 -13.54 -9.35 -10.23
CA MET A 125 -13.61 -9.97 -11.56
C MET A 125 -13.93 -11.46 -11.51
N ARG A 126 -13.36 -12.20 -10.57
CA ARG A 126 -13.69 -13.63 -10.37
C ARG A 126 -15.14 -13.80 -9.92
N LEU A 127 -15.58 -13.03 -8.93
CA LEU A 127 -16.94 -13.11 -8.40
C LEU A 127 -18.01 -12.65 -9.40
N ALA A 128 -17.65 -11.79 -10.36
CA ALA A 128 -18.55 -11.41 -11.45
C ALA A 128 -19.05 -12.64 -12.26
N ASN A 129 -18.20 -13.66 -12.41
CA ASN A 129 -18.55 -14.88 -13.12
C ASN A 129 -19.23 -15.95 -12.23
N GLU A 130 -19.17 -15.80 -10.91
CA GLU A 130 -19.61 -16.84 -9.96
C GLU A 130 -20.91 -16.49 -9.22
N ARG A 131 -21.28 -15.21 -9.19
CA ARG A 131 -22.37 -14.70 -8.36
C ARG A 131 -23.29 -13.78 -9.12
N SER A 132 -24.60 -13.83 -8.81
CA SER A 132 -25.60 -12.87 -9.32
C SER A 132 -25.74 -11.64 -8.44
N GLU A 133 -25.35 -11.74 -7.16
CA GLU A 133 -25.40 -10.64 -6.17
C GLU A 133 -24.18 -10.66 -5.27
N LEU A 134 -23.73 -9.48 -4.85
CA LEU A 134 -22.61 -9.30 -3.92
C LEU A 134 -22.95 -8.23 -2.87
N ASN A 135 -22.67 -8.55 -1.61
CA ASN A 135 -22.71 -7.60 -0.52
C ASN A 135 -21.30 -7.00 -0.31
N ILE A 136 -21.16 -5.70 -0.51
CA ILE A 136 -19.88 -4.99 -0.44
C ILE A 136 -19.95 -3.87 0.61
N VAL A 137 -18.92 -3.78 1.44
CA VAL A 137 -18.80 -2.74 2.47
C VAL A 137 -18.80 -1.34 1.83
N GLU A 138 -19.64 -0.44 2.36
CA GLU A 138 -19.83 0.91 1.82
C GLU A 138 -19.41 2.05 2.76
N ASP A 139 -19.12 1.75 4.02
CA ASP A 139 -18.78 2.71 5.07
C ASP A 139 -17.27 2.82 5.33
N GLN A 140 -16.44 2.13 4.57
CA GLN A 140 -14.98 2.29 4.58
C GLN A 140 -14.53 3.12 3.39
N CYS A 141 -13.78 4.19 3.68
CA CYS A 141 -13.27 5.13 2.68
C CYS A 141 -11.75 5.04 2.57
N GLY A 142 -11.23 4.99 1.36
CA GLY A 142 -9.80 4.92 1.05
C GLY A 142 -9.53 5.28 -0.40
N VAL A 143 -8.32 4.98 -0.88
CA VAL A 143 -7.94 5.25 -2.27
C VAL A 143 -7.30 4.00 -2.88
N PRO A 144 -7.94 3.37 -3.89
CA PRO A 144 -7.32 2.31 -4.67
C PRO A 144 -6.06 2.82 -5.35
N THR A 145 -4.96 2.06 -5.30
CA THR A 145 -3.68 2.49 -5.87
C THR A 145 -3.08 1.38 -6.73
N CYS A 146 -2.84 1.68 -8.00
CA CYS A 146 -2.26 0.73 -8.93
C CYS A 146 -0.79 0.42 -8.57
N ALA A 147 -0.42 -0.84 -8.53
CA ALA A 147 0.95 -1.25 -8.22
C ALA A 147 1.98 -0.75 -9.24
N VAL A 148 1.59 -0.57 -10.51
CA VAL A 148 2.46 0.02 -11.53
C VAL A 148 2.77 1.48 -11.20
N ASP A 149 1.76 2.26 -10.80
CA ASP A 149 1.96 3.66 -10.40
C ASP A 149 2.87 3.78 -9.17
N ILE A 150 2.72 2.85 -8.22
CA ILE A 150 3.63 2.76 -7.06
C ILE A 150 5.06 2.49 -7.53
N ALA A 151 5.26 1.54 -8.43
CA ALA A 151 6.59 1.20 -8.94
C ALA A 151 7.25 2.38 -9.66
N ASP A 152 6.51 3.10 -10.50
CA ASP A 152 6.99 4.30 -11.20
C ASP A 152 7.35 5.42 -10.21
N ALA A 153 6.53 5.63 -9.18
CA ALA A 153 6.81 6.58 -8.11
C ALA A 153 8.10 6.22 -7.36
N LEU A 154 8.29 4.96 -6.98
CA LEU A 154 9.49 4.48 -6.29
C LEU A 154 10.76 4.64 -7.13
N LEU A 155 10.69 4.35 -8.44
CA LEU A 155 11.80 4.53 -9.37
C LEU A 155 12.16 6.01 -9.54
N LEU A 156 11.17 6.89 -9.63
CA LEU A 156 11.38 8.34 -9.71
C LEU A 156 12.04 8.86 -8.43
N ILE A 157 11.53 8.46 -7.25
CA ILE A 157 12.10 8.82 -5.95
C ILE A 157 13.54 8.32 -5.84
N SER A 158 13.80 7.06 -6.19
CA SER A 158 15.15 6.47 -6.17
C SER A 158 16.13 7.28 -7.03
N LYS A 159 15.73 7.67 -8.25
CA LYS A 159 16.54 8.53 -9.13
C LYS A 159 16.82 9.91 -8.51
N ARG A 160 15.81 10.51 -7.86
CA ARG A 160 15.96 11.82 -7.19
C ARG A 160 16.91 11.75 -6.00
N ILE A 161 16.81 10.71 -5.17
CA ILE A 161 17.71 10.48 -4.02
C ILE A 161 19.16 10.35 -4.50
N THR A 162 19.38 9.63 -5.59
CA THR A 162 20.73 9.40 -6.12
C THR A 162 21.37 10.67 -6.70
N ASN A 163 20.57 11.54 -7.32
CA ASN A 163 21.06 12.71 -8.04
C ASN A 163 21.09 14.00 -7.20
N ASN A 164 20.47 14.04 -6.01
CA ASN A 164 20.35 15.25 -5.20
C ASN A 164 21.23 15.18 -3.95
N THR A 165 22.17 16.12 -3.84
CA THR A 165 23.12 16.23 -2.72
C THR A 165 22.77 17.35 -1.74
N LEU A 166 21.72 18.15 -1.97
CA LEU A 166 21.56 19.46 -1.32
C LEU A 166 20.37 19.59 -0.37
N GLU A 167 19.39 18.68 -0.38
CA GLU A 167 18.22 18.80 0.52
C GLU A 167 17.91 17.49 1.25
N PRO A 168 17.42 17.54 2.51
CA PRO A 168 17.00 16.37 3.24
C PRO A 168 15.70 15.81 2.62
N LEU A 169 15.84 14.77 1.79
CA LEU A 169 14.73 14.08 1.15
C LEU A 169 14.16 12.94 1.99
N TRP A 170 14.56 12.87 3.27
CA TRP A 170 14.27 11.74 4.15
C TRP A 170 12.98 11.91 4.94
N GLY A 171 12.42 10.80 5.39
CA GLY A 171 11.26 10.78 6.26
C GLY A 171 10.09 9.95 5.73
N THR A 172 8.91 10.21 6.31
CA THR A 172 7.67 9.54 5.92
C THR A 172 6.96 10.33 4.82
N PHE A 173 6.43 9.60 3.85
CA PHE A 173 5.67 10.11 2.70
C PHE A 173 4.45 9.25 2.44
N HIS A 174 3.36 9.87 2.03
CA HIS A 174 2.15 9.21 1.58
C HIS A 174 2.05 9.21 0.07
N TYR A 175 1.65 8.09 -0.52
CA TYR A 175 1.36 7.99 -1.95
C TYR A 175 0.16 7.09 -2.21
N THR A 176 -0.85 7.64 -2.85
CA THR A 176 -2.00 6.92 -3.42
C THR A 176 -2.37 7.56 -4.75
N SER A 177 -3.19 6.91 -5.53
CA SER A 177 -3.87 7.57 -6.65
C SER A 177 -4.73 8.74 -6.16
N ARG A 178 -5.43 9.43 -7.05
CA ARG A 178 -6.38 10.50 -6.70
C ARG A 178 -7.79 9.95 -6.51
N ASN A 179 -8.64 10.78 -5.90
CA ASN A 179 -10.07 10.58 -5.70
C ASN A 179 -10.42 9.44 -4.73
N PRO A 180 -10.68 9.77 -3.45
CA PRO A 180 -11.18 8.81 -2.47
C PRO A 180 -12.47 8.12 -2.91
N THR A 181 -12.65 6.86 -2.50
CA THR A 181 -13.84 6.06 -2.80
C THR A 181 -14.14 5.08 -1.67
N THR A 182 -15.25 4.33 -1.79
CA THR A 182 -15.56 3.20 -0.90
C THR A 182 -15.29 1.87 -1.61
N TRP A 183 -15.24 0.77 -0.87
CA TRP A 183 -15.12 -0.57 -1.48
C TRP A 183 -16.29 -0.86 -2.42
N ARG A 184 -17.52 -0.44 -2.03
CA ARG A 184 -18.70 -0.57 -2.89
C ARG A 184 -18.51 0.17 -4.21
N SER A 185 -18.19 1.45 -4.15
CA SER A 185 -18.04 2.26 -5.38
C SER A 185 -16.84 1.77 -6.24
N PHE A 186 -15.78 1.23 -5.60
CA PHE A 186 -14.69 0.60 -6.35
C PHE A 186 -15.17 -0.65 -7.09
N ALA A 187 -15.97 -1.52 -6.44
CA ALA A 187 -16.57 -2.69 -7.10
C ALA A 187 -17.51 -2.29 -8.24
N GLU A 188 -18.37 -1.30 -8.03
CA GLU A 188 -19.30 -0.79 -9.05
C GLU A 188 -18.56 -0.28 -10.30
N GLU A 189 -17.45 0.47 -10.14
CA GLU A 189 -16.65 0.93 -11.28
C GLU A 189 -15.92 -0.22 -11.99
N ILE A 190 -15.42 -1.24 -11.27
CA ILE A 190 -14.87 -2.45 -11.88
C ILE A 190 -15.94 -3.14 -12.73
N PHE A 191 -17.13 -3.33 -12.20
CA PHE A 191 -18.23 -3.98 -12.91
C PHE A 191 -18.72 -3.18 -14.11
N LYS A 192 -18.79 -1.87 -13.99
CA LYS A 192 -19.07 -0.98 -15.11
C LYS A 192 -18.04 -1.11 -16.23
N GLU A 193 -16.75 -1.26 -15.90
CA GLU A 193 -15.73 -1.51 -16.90
C GLU A 193 -15.90 -2.88 -17.55
N LEU A 194 -16.23 -3.93 -16.80
CA LEU A 194 -16.52 -5.27 -17.36
C LEU A 194 -17.72 -5.27 -18.32
N GLN A 195 -18.73 -4.44 -18.06
CA GLN A 195 -19.88 -4.28 -18.98
C GLN A 195 -19.45 -3.69 -20.34
N ASN A 196 -18.43 -2.83 -20.39
CA ASN A 196 -17.86 -2.34 -21.65
C ASN A 196 -17.31 -3.49 -22.52
N TYR A 197 -16.90 -4.60 -21.89
CA TYR A 197 -16.48 -5.85 -22.54
C TYR A 197 -17.63 -6.86 -22.72
N LYS A 198 -18.89 -6.43 -22.55
CA LYS A 198 -20.10 -7.27 -22.68
C LYS A 198 -20.15 -8.44 -21.69
N MET A 199 -19.49 -8.35 -20.56
CA MET A 199 -19.56 -9.34 -19.49
C MET A 199 -20.80 -9.08 -18.60
N SER A 200 -21.41 -10.16 -18.13
CA SER A 200 -22.42 -10.09 -17.07
C SER A 200 -21.77 -9.68 -15.76
N VAL A 201 -22.49 -8.91 -14.96
CA VAL A 201 -22.00 -8.45 -13.66
C VAL A 201 -23.06 -8.64 -12.57
N PRO A 202 -22.67 -8.90 -11.33
CA PRO A 202 -23.61 -9.07 -10.22
C PRO A 202 -24.27 -7.76 -9.82
N LEU A 203 -25.43 -7.86 -9.18
CA LEU A 203 -26.02 -6.76 -8.42
C LEU A 203 -25.15 -6.49 -7.19
N VAL A 204 -24.80 -5.21 -6.95
CA VAL A 204 -24.02 -4.79 -5.79
C VAL A 204 -24.92 -4.21 -4.73
N ASN A 205 -25.00 -4.86 -3.57
CA ASN A 205 -25.68 -4.36 -2.38
C ASN A 205 -24.65 -3.75 -1.42
N GLY A 206 -24.85 -2.49 -1.03
CA GLY A 206 -24.04 -1.84 -0.01
C GLY A 206 -24.43 -2.34 1.39
N ILE A 207 -23.42 -2.70 2.19
CA ILE A 207 -23.61 -3.07 3.59
C ILE A 207 -22.63 -2.31 4.48
N PRO A 208 -23.00 -1.97 5.72
CA PRO A 208 -22.05 -1.42 6.68
C PRO A 208 -21.05 -2.51 7.12
N SER A 209 -19.83 -2.08 7.50
CA SER A 209 -18.76 -2.98 7.97
C SER A 209 -19.19 -3.84 9.17
N SER A 210 -20.14 -3.38 9.98
CA SER A 210 -20.73 -4.15 11.09
C SER A 210 -21.46 -5.43 10.65
N GLN A 211 -21.92 -5.48 9.40
CA GLN A 211 -22.55 -6.67 8.80
C GLN A 211 -21.55 -7.57 8.05
N TYR A 212 -20.28 -7.18 8.01
CA TYR A 212 -19.20 -7.96 7.41
C TYR A 212 -18.08 -8.23 8.42
N PRO A 213 -18.33 -9.11 9.41
CA PRO A 213 -17.37 -9.38 10.46
C PRO A 213 -16.10 -10.02 9.90
N THR A 214 -14.95 -9.48 10.27
CA THR A 214 -13.62 -9.96 9.89
C THR A 214 -12.74 -10.09 11.13
N PRO A 215 -11.74 -11.01 11.14
CA PRO A 215 -10.82 -11.17 12.26
C PRO A 215 -10.09 -9.87 12.64
N ALA A 216 -9.61 -9.14 11.64
CA ALA A 216 -8.95 -7.85 11.84
C ALA A 216 -9.94 -6.68 11.73
N LEU A 217 -9.83 -5.71 12.64
CA LEU A 217 -10.53 -4.44 12.53
C LEU A 217 -9.92 -3.59 11.39
N ARG A 218 -10.77 -2.98 10.58
CA ARG A 218 -10.37 -2.10 9.48
C ARG A 218 -10.74 -0.65 9.78
N PRO A 219 -9.88 0.33 9.42
CA PRO A 219 -10.21 1.74 9.58
C PRO A 219 -11.39 2.14 8.69
N LEU A 220 -12.32 2.94 9.22
CA LEU A 220 -13.43 3.50 8.43
C LEU A 220 -12.95 4.55 7.42
N ASN A 221 -11.88 5.27 7.76
CA ASN A 221 -11.23 6.21 6.86
C ASN A 221 -9.73 5.91 6.80
N SER A 222 -9.21 5.68 5.62
CA SER A 222 -7.78 5.48 5.36
C SER A 222 -7.23 6.37 4.25
N VAL A 223 -7.91 7.48 3.97
CA VAL A 223 -7.48 8.45 2.95
C VAL A 223 -6.20 9.13 3.39
N LEU A 224 -5.18 9.10 2.54
CA LEU A 224 -3.87 9.71 2.77
C LEU A 224 -3.74 11.03 2.00
N ASN A 225 -3.23 12.09 2.66
CA ASN A 225 -2.79 13.30 1.99
C ASN A 225 -1.43 13.05 1.35
N CYS A 226 -1.28 13.38 0.08
CA CYS A 226 -0.07 13.13 -0.69
C CYS A 226 0.62 14.43 -1.16
N ASP A 227 0.25 15.59 -0.65
CA ASP A 227 0.82 16.88 -1.08
C ASP A 227 2.32 16.97 -0.82
N LYS A 228 2.80 16.31 0.24
CA LYS A 228 4.23 16.30 0.59
C LYS A 228 5.06 15.59 -0.48
N ILE A 229 4.65 14.42 -0.93
CA ILE A 229 5.41 13.66 -1.93
C ILE A 229 5.36 14.35 -3.30
N GLU A 230 4.21 14.93 -3.68
CA GLU A 230 4.10 15.72 -4.91
C GLU A 230 5.03 16.94 -4.88
N ARG A 231 5.08 17.68 -3.77
CA ARG A 231 5.93 18.86 -3.61
C ARG A 231 7.43 18.52 -3.61
N VAL A 232 7.83 17.46 -2.87
CA VAL A 232 9.25 17.13 -2.68
C VAL A 232 9.82 16.37 -3.88
N PHE A 233 9.09 15.39 -4.41
CA PHE A 233 9.57 14.51 -5.46
C PHE A 233 8.93 14.76 -6.82
N SER A 234 7.95 15.67 -6.94
CA SER A 234 7.17 15.89 -8.17
C SER A 234 6.62 14.60 -8.76
N VAL A 235 6.20 13.66 -7.89
CA VAL A 235 5.64 12.37 -8.29
C VAL A 235 4.24 12.61 -8.83
N PRO A 236 3.94 12.22 -10.08
CA PRO A 236 2.60 12.33 -10.63
C PRO A 236 1.64 11.35 -9.94
N ARG A 237 0.39 11.77 -9.79
CA ARG A 237 -0.69 10.93 -9.29
C ARG A 237 -1.86 11.03 -10.26
N ARG A 238 -2.36 9.91 -10.74
CA ARG A 238 -3.54 9.87 -11.62
C ARG A 238 -4.78 9.39 -10.88
N ASP A 239 -5.94 9.50 -11.51
CA ASP A 239 -7.16 8.88 -11.00
C ASP A 239 -7.00 7.36 -10.97
N TRP A 240 -7.40 6.72 -9.86
CA TRP A 240 -7.35 5.26 -9.73
C TRP A 240 -8.16 4.53 -10.80
N LYS A 241 -9.18 5.17 -11.37
CA LYS A 241 -10.00 4.61 -12.45
C LYS A 241 -9.20 4.36 -13.72
N GLU A 242 -8.20 5.19 -14.01
CA GLU A 242 -7.33 5.01 -15.18
C GLU A 242 -6.52 3.71 -15.06
N GLY A 243 -5.78 3.55 -13.96
CA GLY A 243 -5.03 2.33 -13.69
C GLY A 243 -5.91 1.09 -13.57
N MET A 244 -7.12 1.23 -13.02
CA MET A 244 -8.09 0.13 -12.92
C MET A 244 -8.49 -0.37 -14.31
N ARG A 245 -8.82 0.52 -15.26
CA ARG A 245 -9.16 0.13 -16.65
C ARG A 245 -8.01 -0.58 -17.34
N GLU A 246 -6.77 -0.10 -17.16
CA GLU A 246 -5.58 -0.74 -17.73
C GLU A 246 -5.40 -2.16 -17.18
N VAL A 247 -5.56 -2.35 -15.86
CA VAL A 247 -5.44 -3.66 -15.22
C VAL A 247 -6.57 -4.60 -15.69
N VAL A 248 -7.81 -4.11 -15.81
CA VAL A 248 -8.94 -4.91 -16.35
C VAL A 248 -8.65 -5.33 -17.79
N ALA A 249 -8.23 -4.39 -18.65
CA ALA A 249 -7.87 -4.69 -20.03
C ALA A 249 -6.76 -5.74 -20.12
N GLN A 250 -5.71 -5.62 -19.31
CA GLN A 250 -4.61 -6.59 -19.25
C GLN A 250 -5.10 -7.99 -18.84
N LEU A 251 -6.04 -8.10 -17.90
CA LEU A 251 -6.57 -9.38 -17.40
C LEU A 251 -7.52 -10.04 -18.38
N LEU A 252 -8.15 -9.28 -19.28
CA LEU A 252 -9.07 -9.81 -20.29
C LEU A 252 -8.37 -10.17 -21.62
N THR A 253 -7.15 -9.68 -21.84
CA THR A 253 -6.37 -9.95 -23.08
C THR A 253 -5.33 -11.05 -22.91
N ASN A 254 -5.07 -11.52 -21.69
CA ASN A 254 -4.18 -12.65 -21.36
C ASN A 254 -5.00 -13.87 -20.97
#